data_cab7889920637eb19a6315e48a5c87e3
#
_entry.id   cab7889920637eb19a6315e48a5c87e3
#
_cell.length_a   1.000
_cell.length_b   1.000
_cell.length_c   1.000
_cell.angle_alpha   90.00
_cell.angle_beta   90.00
_cell.angle_gamma   90.00
#
_symmetry.space_group_name_H-M   'P 1'
#
loop_
_entity.id
_entity.type
_entity.pdbx_description
1 polymer ?
#
loop_
_entity_poly.entity_id
_entity_poly.type
_entity_poly.pdbx_seq_one_letter_code
_entity_poly.pdbx_strand_id
1 'polypeptide(L)'
;RDADYKFVLAEIDYLKPHFDSFPADRAELRRLMRDGRVELVGGTYNEPNTNLTGAELTIRNAVYGMGFQRGVLGGAPESAWMLDAFGLDPGFPSLMAAAGLTSSSWARGPFHQWGPAENESMQFPAEFDWLSPDGSGLLTAYMANRYGAGWTLHTAADLDAALAAAYAQFRSLAPVAATRNIMLPVGSDHVIPARWVTDVAREWAKRYVW
;
A
#
# COMPACT_ATOMS: atom_id res chain seq x y z
N ARG A 1 -7.35 0.09 21.25
CA ARG A 1 -7.36 1.33 21.19
C ARG A 1 -6.02 1.93 21.52
N ASP A 2 -5.06 1.42 20.82
CA ASP A 2 -3.68 1.84 20.84
C ASP A 2 -3.57 3.18 20.10
N ALA A 3 -3.05 4.21 20.77
CA ALA A 3 -2.89 5.53 20.21
C ALA A 3 -1.85 5.58 19.08
N ASP A 4 -0.91 4.66 19.06
CA ASP A 4 0.17 4.60 18.07
C ASP A 4 -0.22 3.81 16.81
N TYR A 5 -1.36 3.09 16.83
CA TYR A 5 -1.78 2.30 15.70
C TYR A 5 -2.15 3.20 14.52
N LYS A 6 -1.50 2.96 13.38
CA LYS A 6 -1.75 3.66 12.11
C LYS A 6 -2.06 2.64 11.02
N PHE A 7 -2.84 3.05 10.03
CA PHE A 7 -3.16 2.19 8.88
C PHE A 7 -3.51 3.02 7.65
N VAL A 8 -3.51 2.37 6.50
CA VAL A 8 -3.91 2.95 5.23
C VAL A 8 -5.31 2.51 4.84
N LEU A 9 -6.04 3.38 4.13
CA LEU A 9 -7.29 3.06 3.45
C LEU A 9 -7.17 3.49 1.99
N ALA A 10 -7.47 2.59 1.07
CA ALA A 10 -7.24 2.81 -0.35
C ALA A 10 -8.54 3.07 -1.12
N GLU A 11 -9.40 2.08 -1.23
CA GLU A 11 -10.48 2.06 -2.21
C GLU A 11 -11.76 2.75 -1.72
N ILE A 12 -12.28 3.63 -2.56
CA ILE A 12 -13.47 4.44 -2.24
C ILE A 12 -14.75 3.61 -2.33
N ASP A 13 -14.78 2.58 -3.15
CA ASP A 13 -15.93 1.69 -3.26
C ASP A 13 -16.23 0.92 -1.95
N TYR A 14 -15.26 0.76 -1.06
CA TYR A 14 -15.48 0.30 0.32
C TYR A 14 -15.77 1.44 1.29
N LEU A 15 -15.02 2.55 1.18
CA LEU A 15 -15.13 3.67 2.11
C LEU A 15 -16.45 4.44 1.96
N LYS A 16 -16.89 4.66 0.72
CA LYS A 16 -18.09 5.46 0.46
C LYS A 16 -19.36 4.78 0.99
N PRO A 17 -19.64 3.49 0.78
CA PRO A 17 -20.79 2.82 1.39
C PRO A 17 -20.81 2.92 2.91
N HIS A 18 -19.66 2.75 3.57
CA HIS A 18 -19.56 2.96 5.02
C HIS A 18 -19.87 4.41 5.40
N PHE A 19 -19.22 5.36 4.75
CA PHE A 19 -19.40 6.79 5.00
C PHE A 19 -20.86 7.24 4.81
N ASP A 20 -21.55 6.70 3.81
CA ASP A 20 -22.95 7.02 3.54
C ASP A 20 -23.88 6.37 4.55
N SER A 21 -23.64 5.11 4.91
CA SER A 21 -24.50 4.30 5.79
C SER A 21 -24.34 4.62 7.27
N PHE A 22 -23.18 5.15 7.69
CA PHE A 22 -22.86 5.44 9.09
C PHE A 22 -22.51 6.91 9.31
N PRO A 23 -23.48 7.84 9.26
CA PRO A 23 -23.22 9.27 9.42
C PRO A 23 -22.53 9.66 10.74
N ALA A 24 -22.77 8.89 11.79
CA ALA A 24 -22.18 9.12 13.11
C ALA A 24 -20.64 8.95 13.10
N ASP A 25 -20.09 8.11 12.20
CA ASP A 25 -18.66 7.81 12.14
C ASP A 25 -17.87 8.84 11.33
N ARG A 26 -18.55 9.69 10.54
CA ARG A 26 -17.91 10.63 9.61
C ARG A 26 -16.94 11.60 10.27
N ALA A 27 -17.33 12.14 11.41
CA ALA A 27 -16.50 13.09 12.15
C ALA A 27 -15.24 12.43 12.70
N GLU A 28 -15.38 11.21 13.22
CA GLU A 28 -14.28 10.44 13.77
C GLU A 28 -13.30 10.01 12.66
N LEU A 29 -13.80 9.52 11.52
CA LEU A 29 -12.97 9.13 10.38
C LEU A 29 -12.11 10.32 9.89
N ARG A 30 -12.74 11.49 9.72
CA ARG A 30 -12.01 12.72 9.34
C ARG A 30 -11.02 13.16 10.41
N ARG A 31 -11.33 12.98 11.68
CA ARG A 31 -10.40 13.27 12.78
C ARG A 31 -9.17 12.36 12.71
N LEU A 32 -9.36 11.05 12.53
CA LEU A 32 -8.26 10.08 12.41
C LEU A 32 -7.32 10.39 11.24
N MET A 33 -7.87 10.89 10.13
CA MET A 33 -7.05 11.35 8.99
C MET A 33 -6.24 12.60 9.35
N ARG A 34 -6.88 13.62 9.94
CA ARG A 34 -6.15 14.85 10.37
C ARG A 34 -5.07 14.58 11.41
N ASP A 35 -5.30 13.61 12.28
CA ASP A 35 -4.34 13.20 13.31
C ASP A 35 -3.24 12.28 12.78
N GLY A 36 -3.22 11.99 11.47
CA GLY A 36 -2.24 11.10 10.83
C GLY A 36 -2.30 9.64 11.31
N ARG A 37 -3.50 9.22 11.80
CA ARG A 37 -3.77 7.85 12.21
C ARG A 37 -4.26 6.98 11.05
N VAL A 38 -4.90 7.60 10.09
CA VAL A 38 -5.37 7.00 8.85
C VAL A 38 -4.79 7.80 7.70
N GLU A 39 -4.11 7.14 6.81
CA GLU A 39 -3.64 7.67 5.55
C GLU A 39 -4.55 7.16 4.41
N LEU A 40 -5.01 8.08 3.57
CA LEU A 40 -5.67 7.71 2.32
C LEU A 40 -4.62 7.53 1.24
N VAL A 41 -4.69 6.39 0.57
CA VAL A 41 -3.82 6.04 -0.57
C VAL A 41 -4.68 5.62 -1.77
N GLY A 42 -4.06 5.29 -2.89
CA GLY A 42 -4.74 4.82 -4.09
C GLY A 42 -5.00 5.90 -5.12
N GLY A 43 -5.67 6.97 -4.74
CA GLY A 43 -6.03 8.06 -5.65
C GLY A 43 -7.12 7.70 -6.66
N THR A 44 -7.51 6.44 -6.78
CA THR A 44 -8.57 5.94 -7.65
C THR A 44 -9.83 5.60 -6.84
N TYR A 45 -10.97 5.48 -7.50
CA TYR A 45 -12.22 5.08 -6.85
C TYR A 45 -12.16 3.61 -6.43
N ASN A 46 -11.68 2.76 -7.33
CA ASN A 46 -11.34 1.37 -7.06
C ASN A 46 -10.05 0.99 -7.80
N GLU A 47 -9.42 -0.10 -7.41
CA GLU A 47 -8.19 -0.60 -8.01
C GLU A 47 -8.47 -1.17 -9.41
N PRO A 48 -7.98 -0.53 -10.51
CA PRO A 48 -8.23 -1.00 -11.85
C PRO A 48 -7.14 -1.96 -12.35
N ASN A 49 -7.53 -2.95 -13.17
CA ASN A 49 -6.60 -3.63 -14.06
C ASN A 49 -6.34 -2.74 -15.28
N THR A 50 -5.35 -1.86 -15.18
CA THR A 50 -5.18 -0.76 -16.14
C THR A 50 -4.85 -1.20 -17.56
N ASN A 51 -4.31 -2.41 -17.74
CA ASN A 51 -4.12 -3.03 -19.05
C ASN A 51 -5.44 -3.49 -19.73
N LEU A 52 -6.54 -3.54 -18.98
CA LEU A 52 -7.87 -3.94 -19.49
C LEU A 52 -8.84 -2.75 -19.59
N THR A 53 -8.52 -1.64 -18.91
CA THR A 53 -9.35 -0.43 -18.94
C THR A 53 -8.81 0.57 -19.94
N GLY A 54 -9.70 1.24 -20.68
CA GLY A 54 -9.30 2.35 -21.54
C GLY A 54 -8.83 3.56 -20.71
N ALA A 55 -7.97 4.41 -21.30
CA ALA A 55 -7.40 5.58 -20.62
C ALA A 55 -8.47 6.50 -20.02
N GLU A 56 -9.57 6.75 -20.74
CA GLU A 56 -10.69 7.58 -20.23
C GLU A 56 -11.31 7.02 -18.96
N LEU A 57 -11.48 5.70 -18.86
CA LEU A 57 -12.02 5.06 -17.65
C LEU A 57 -11.02 5.17 -16.49
N THR A 58 -9.74 4.99 -16.77
CA THR A 58 -8.69 5.15 -15.76
C THR A 58 -8.63 6.58 -15.22
N ILE A 59 -8.72 7.59 -16.11
CA ILE A 59 -8.77 9.01 -15.74
C ILE A 59 -10.01 9.30 -14.90
N ARG A 60 -11.20 8.85 -15.30
CA ARG A 60 -12.43 9.05 -14.52
C ARG A 60 -12.37 8.37 -13.16
N ASN A 61 -11.82 7.18 -13.10
CA ASN A 61 -11.61 6.46 -11.85
C ASN A 61 -10.74 7.29 -10.87
N ALA A 62 -9.67 7.91 -11.36
CA ALA A 62 -8.84 8.83 -10.57
C ALA A 62 -9.60 10.11 -10.20
N VAL A 63 -10.32 10.74 -11.13
CA VAL A 63 -11.08 11.98 -10.87
C VAL A 63 -12.12 11.76 -9.77
N TYR A 64 -12.89 10.69 -9.83
CA TYR A 64 -13.90 10.39 -8.82
C TYR A 64 -13.27 9.96 -7.49
N GLY A 65 -12.21 9.14 -7.52
CA GLY A 65 -11.48 8.71 -6.33
C GLY A 65 -10.87 9.91 -5.59
N MET A 66 -10.07 10.72 -6.28
CA MET A 66 -9.44 11.91 -5.72
C MET A 66 -10.47 12.94 -5.26
N GLY A 67 -11.54 13.12 -6.03
CA GLY A 67 -12.64 14.02 -5.67
C GLY A 67 -13.27 13.64 -4.33
N PHE A 68 -13.54 12.37 -4.10
CA PHE A 68 -14.09 11.89 -2.84
C PHE A 68 -13.07 11.96 -1.70
N GLN A 69 -11.85 11.50 -1.93
CA GLN A 69 -10.79 11.49 -0.92
C GLN A 69 -10.45 12.91 -0.43
N ARG A 70 -10.28 13.86 -1.36
CA ARG A 70 -9.96 15.25 -1.03
C ARG A 70 -11.19 16.05 -0.58
N GLY A 71 -12.24 16.03 -1.38
CA GLY A 71 -13.41 16.90 -1.18
C GLY A 71 -14.34 16.45 -0.07
N VAL A 72 -14.53 15.14 0.12
CA VAL A 72 -15.48 14.60 1.10
C VAL A 72 -14.77 14.16 2.38
N LEU A 73 -13.69 13.40 2.25
CA LEU A 73 -12.98 12.87 3.42
C LEU A 73 -11.98 13.87 4.00
N GLY A 74 -11.48 14.81 3.21
CA GLY A 74 -10.46 15.78 3.63
C GLY A 74 -9.05 15.19 3.68
N GLY A 75 -8.82 14.10 2.94
CA GLY A 75 -7.51 13.47 2.82
C GLY A 75 -6.65 14.09 1.72
N ALA A 76 -5.40 13.70 1.67
CA ALA A 76 -4.43 14.12 0.65
C ALA A 76 -3.65 12.89 0.15
N PRO A 77 -4.25 12.04 -0.70
CA PRO A 77 -3.53 10.87 -1.20
C PRO A 77 -2.34 11.32 -2.05
N GLU A 78 -1.19 10.71 -1.81
CA GLU A 78 0.08 10.96 -2.51
C GLU A 78 0.61 9.71 -3.20
N SER A 79 0.06 8.54 -2.86
CA SER A 79 0.54 7.25 -3.35
C SER A 79 -0.54 6.51 -4.12
N ALA A 80 -0.23 6.07 -5.34
CA ALA A 80 -1.03 5.09 -6.07
C ALA A 80 -0.86 3.71 -5.42
N TRP A 81 -1.96 3.05 -5.08
CA TRP A 81 -1.93 1.81 -4.32
C TRP A 81 -2.66 0.71 -5.09
N MET A 82 -1.87 -0.23 -5.65
CA MET A 82 -2.34 -1.22 -6.62
C MET A 82 -1.93 -2.62 -6.15
N LEU A 83 -2.57 -3.12 -5.10
CA LEU A 83 -2.12 -4.34 -4.43
C LEU A 83 -2.40 -5.62 -5.23
N ASP A 84 -3.56 -5.69 -5.85
CA ASP A 84 -4.05 -6.91 -6.48
C ASP A 84 -4.40 -6.73 -7.97
N ALA A 85 -3.96 -5.64 -8.60
CA ALA A 85 -4.16 -5.38 -10.02
C ALA A 85 -3.44 -6.44 -10.88
N PHE A 86 -4.17 -7.08 -11.79
CA PHE A 86 -3.67 -8.17 -12.63
C PHE A 86 -3.08 -7.69 -13.96
N GLY A 87 -2.70 -6.47 -14.04
CA GLY A 87 -2.00 -5.88 -15.17
C GLY A 87 -1.92 -4.37 -15.04
N LEU A 88 -0.75 -3.84 -15.35
CA LEU A 88 -0.41 -2.44 -15.20
C LEU A 88 -0.02 -1.87 -16.58
N ASP A 89 -0.77 -0.87 -17.04
CA ASP A 89 -0.50 -0.17 -18.29
C ASP A 89 0.74 0.71 -18.15
N PRO A 90 1.66 0.73 -19.13
CA PRO A 90 2.85 1.59 -19.09
C PRO A 90 2.57 3.09 -18.98
N GLY A 91 1.37 3.54 -19.39
CA GLY A 91 0.93 4.94 -19.25
C GLY A 91 0.36 5.29 -17.88
N PHE A 92 0.10 4.30 -17.02
CA PHE A 92 -0.50 4.53 -15.70
C PHE A 92 0.31 5.48 -14.80
N PRO A 93 1.66 5.36 -14.70
CA PRO A 93 2.45 6.29 -13.89
C PRO A 93 2.28 7.76 -14.30
N SER A 94 2.26 8.03 -15.60
CA SER A 94 2.04 9.39 -16.12
C SER A 94 0.67 9.93 -15.73
N LEU A 95 -0.39 9.13 -15.86
CA LEU A 95 -1.75 9.51 -15.47
C LEU A 95 -1.84 9.83 -13.97
N MET A 96 -1.21 9.03 -13.14
CA MET A 96 -1.23 9.25 -11.69
C MET A 96 -0.35 10.44 -11.27
N ALA A 97 0.79 10.64 -11.90
CA ALA A 97 1.61 11.83 -11.72
C ALA A 97 0.84 13.11 -12.12
N ALA A 98 0.11 13.08 -13.23
CA ALA A 98 -0.77 14.17 -13.66
C ALA A 98 -1.92 14.43 -12.66
N ALA A 99 -2.41 13.40 -11.97
CA ALA A 99 -3.38 13.53 -10.88
C ALA A 99 -2.77 14.10 -9.58
N GLY A 100 -1.45 14.28 -9.53
CA GLY A 100 -0.73 14.85 -8.39
C GLY A 100 -0.24 13.81 -7.38
N LEU A 101 -0.17 12.53 -7.76
CA LEU A 101 0.49 11.50 -6.95
C LEU A 101 1.99 11.53 -7.22
N THR A 102 2.79 11.21 -6.22
CA THR A 102 4.26 11.25 -6.27
C THR A 102 4.90 9.89 -6.12
N SER A 103 4.14 8.92 -5.63
CA SER A 103 4.62 7.56 -5.37
C SER A 103 3.60 6.51 -5.74
N SER A 104 4.05 5.27 -5.75
CA SER A 104 3.18 4.11 -5.94
C SER A 104 3.65 2.90 -5.16
N SER A 105 2.73 1.97 -4.92
CA SER A 105 3.06 0.64 -4.45
C SER A 105 2.12 -0.37 -5.09
N TRP A 106 2.67 -1.52 -5.47
CA TRP A 106 1.93 -2.63 -6.05
C TRP A 106 2.61 -3.96 -5.76
N ALA A 107 1.87 -5.05 -5.85
CA ALA A 107 2.35 -6.36 -5.41
C ALA A 107 2.31 -7.43 -6.50
N ARG A 108 1.43 -7.29 -7.48
CA ARG A 108 1.39 -8.21 -8.61
C ARG A 108 2.25 -7.69 -9.74
N GLY A 109 3.11 -8.53 -10.32
CA GLY A 109 3.99 -8.06 -11.39
C GLY A 109 4.99 -9.11 -11.85
N PRO A 110 6.17 -8.71 -12.33
CA PRO A 110 7.15 -9.59 -12.96
C PRO A 110 7.49 -10.81 -12.12
N PHE A 111 7.58 -10.64 -10.83
CA PHE A 111 7.89 -11.68 -9.88
C PHE A 111 6.94 -12.89 -9.93
N HIS A 112 5.62 -12.65 -10.07
CA HIS A 112 4.64 -13.74 -10.16
C HIS A 112 4.61 -14.45 -11.52
N GLN A 113 5.18 -13.81 -12.55
CA GLN A 113 5.13 -14.29 -13.92
C GLN A 113 6.43 -14.95 -14.36
N TRP A 114 7.57 -14.59 -13.77
CA TRP A 114 8.89 -14.81 -14.38
C TRP A 114 9.82 -15.66 -13.54
N GLY A 115 9.40 -16.13 -12.40
CA GLY A 115 10.28 -16.94 -11.58
C GLY A 115 9.63 -17.55 -10.35
N PRO A 116 10.39 -18.34 -9.64
CA PRO A 116 9.99 -18.84 -8.35
C PRO A 116 9.66 -17.69 -7.41
N ALA A 117 8.74 -17.91 -6.47
CA ALA A 117 8.29 -16.90 -5.52
C ALA A 117 9.36 -16.57 -4.47
N GLU A 118 10.60 -16.32 -4.92
CA GLU A 118 11.74 -16.01 -4.07
C GLU A 118 12.45 -14.75 -4.54
N ASN A 119 12.69 -13.83 -3.62
CA ASN A 119 13.25 -12.52 -3.92
C ASN A 119 14.63 -12.57 -4.57
N GLU A 120 15.38 -13.63 -4.30
CA GLU A 120 16.70 -13.88 -4.89
C GLU A 120 16.65 -14.00 -6.42
N SER A 121 15.47 -14.26 -6.97
CA SER A 121 15.25 -14.32 -8.42
C SER A 121 14.94 -12.98 -9.06
N MET A 122 14.69 -11.92 -8.28
CA MET A 122 14.44 -10.59 -8.82
C MET A 122 15.68 -10.02 -9.49
N GLN A 123 15.49 -9.42 -10.65
CA GLN A 123 16.54 -8.79 -11.44
C GLN A 123 16.53 -7.24 -11.34
N PHE A 124 15.68 -6.70 -10.47
CA PHE A 124 15.57 -5.27 -10.22
C PHE A 124 15.29 -5.04 -8.72
N PRO A 125 15.61 -3.87 -8.18
CA PRO A 125 15.36 -3.55 -6.78
C PRO A 125 13.87 -3.40 -6.50
N ALA A 126 13.48 -3.57 -5.23
CA ALA A 126 12.10 -3.38 -4.80
C ALA A 126 11.65 -1.92 -4.89
N GLU A 127 12.58 -0.98 -4.77
CA GLU A 127 12.31 0.45 -4.93
C GLU A 127 12.94 0.96 -6.24
N PHE A 128 12.14 1.64 -7.08
CA PHE A 128 12.57 2.15 -8.39
C PHE A 128 11.68 3.30 -8.88
N ASP A 129 12.17 4.05 -9.85
CA ASP A 129 11.36 5.01 -10.60
C ASP A 129 10.59 4.27 -11.70
N TRP A 130 9.28 4.23 -11.57
CA TRP A 130 8.39 3.66 -12.57
C TRP A 130 7.98 4.74 -13.55
N LEU A 131 8.57 4.68 -14.74
CA LEU A 131 8.43 5.70 -15.78
C LEU A 131 7.46 5.26 -16.88
N SER A 132 6.64 6.18 -17.32
CA SER A 132 5.86 6.06 -18.56
C SER A 132 6.71 6.43 -19.78
N PRO A 133 6.28 6.10 -21.01
CA PRO A 133 7.03 6.39 -22.23
C PRO A 133 7.32 7.88 -22.48
N ASP A 134 6.54 8.79 -21.84
CA ASP A 134 6.75 10.24 -21.90
C ASP A 134 7.81 10.75 -20.90
N GLY A 135 8.37 9.85 -20.08
CA GLY A 135 9.36 10.17 -19.06
C GLY A 135 8.76 10.61 -17.71
N SER A 136 7.45 10.79 -17.61
CA SER A 136 6.78 11.04 -16.33
C SER A 136 6.67 9.75 -15.52
N GLY A 137 6.66 9.86 -14.20
CA GLY A 137 6.59 8.64 -13.39
C GLY A 137 6.40 8.86 -11.91
N LEU A 138 6.49 7.76 -11.18
CA LEU A 138 6.26 7.66 -9.75
C LEU A 138 7.42 6.90 -9.10
N LEU A 139 7.86 7.36 -7.93
CA LEU A 139 8.72 6.54 -7.08
C LEU A 139 7.91 5.35 -6.58
N THR A 140 8.36 4.15 -6.87
CA THR A 140 7.61 2.93 -6.59
C THR A 140 8.30 2.08 -5.54
N ALA A 141 7.51 1.57 -4.59
CA ALA A 141 7.89 0.49 -3.69
C ALA A 141 7.10 -0.78 -4.08
N TYR A 142 7.78 -1.70 -4.75
CA TYR A 142 7.21 -2.99 -5.12
C TYR A 142 7.18 -3.95 -3.94
N MET A 143 6.03 -4.56 -3.67
CA MET A 143 5.88 -5.53 -2.59
C MET A 143 6.38 -6.92 -3.03
N ALA A 144 7.68 -7.11 -3.05
CA ALA A 144 8.34 -8.31 -3.57
C ALA A 144 7.84 -9.61 -2.92
N ASN A 145 7.51 -9.59 -1.63
CA ASN A 145 6.92 -10.73 -0.91
C ASN A 145 5.39 -10.74 -0.93
N ARG A 146 4.74 -10.04 -1.86
CA ARG A 146 3.29 -9.87 -1.96
C ARG A 146 2.72 -8.97 -0.84
N TYR A 147 1.53 -8.43 -1.06
CA TYR A 147 0.82 -7.65 -0.04
C TYR A 147 0.42 -8.48 1.20
N GLY A 148 0.21 -9.79 1.03
CA GLY A 148 -0.12 -10.72 2.14
C GLY A 148 1.09 -11.21 2.95
N ALA A 149 2.31 -10.71 2.72
CA ALA A 149 3.51 -11.15 3.43
C ALA A 149 3.42 -10.98 4.96
N GLY A 150 2.66 -9.99 5.42
CA GLY A 150 2.40 -9.75 6.85
C GLY A 150 1.44 -10.73 7.53
N TRP A 151 0.91 -11.72 6.81
CA TRP A 151 0.03 -12.75 7.38
C TRP A 151 0.65 -13.45 8.60
N THR A 152 1.96 -13.70 8.56
CA THR A 152 2.68 -14.34 9.66
C THR A 152 2.68 -13.52 10.96
N LEU A 153 2.63 -12.18 10.87
CA LEU A 153 2.45 -11.31 12.02
C LEU A 153 1.03 -11.43 12.58
N HIS A 154 0.04 -11.55 11.69
CA HIS A 154 -1.36 -11.67 12.07
C HIS A 154 -1.62 -12.98 12.84
N THR A 155 -1.01 -14.08 12.42
CA THR A 155 -1.17 -15.41 13.01
C THR A 155 -0.21 -15.69 14.17
N ALA A 156 0.70 -14.78 14.51
CA ALA A 156 1.68 -14.96 15.58
C ALA A 156 1.00 -15.18 16.95
N ALA A 157 1.42 -16.20 17.66
CA ALA A 157 0.83 -16.57 18.96
C ALA A 157 1.13 -15.54 20.05
N ASP A 158 2.31 -14.93 19.99
CA ASP A 158 2.81 -13.94 20.97
C ASP A 158 3.72 -12.91 20.30
N LEU A 159 4.20 -11.95 21.07
CA LEU A 159 5.03 -10.85 20.56
C LEU A 159 6.39 -11.34 20.06
N ASP A 160 6.99 -12.34 20.68
CA ASP A 160 8.28 -12.87 20.23
C ASP A 160 8.16 -13.57 18.88
N ALA A 161 7.10 -14.33 18.69
CA ALA A 161 6.78 -14.92 17.37
C ALA A 161 6.51 -13.86 16.32
N ALA A 162 5.79 -12.77 16.65
CA ALA A 162 5.54 -11.66 15.76
C ALA A 162 6.83 -10.93 15.36
N LEU A 163 7.73 -10.69 16.32
CA LEU A 163 9.05 -10.10 16.06
C LEU A 163 9.91 -10.98 15.16
N ALA A 164 9.93 -12.30 15.43
CA ALA A 164 10.63 -13.25 14.58
C ALA A 164 10.09 -13.25 13.14
N ALA A 165 8.77 -13.20 12.98
CA ALA A 165 8.10 -13.12 11.67
C ALA A 165 8.45 -11.82 10.94
N ALA A 166 8.41 -10.68 11.62
CA ALA A 166 8.81 -9.39 11.05
C ALA A 166 10.29 -9.39 10.62
N TYR A 167 11.17 -9.96 11.45
CA TYR A 167 12.59 -10.07 11.13
C TYR A 167 12.84 -11.01 9.94
N ALA A 168 12.12 -12.12 9.84
CA ALA A 168 12.20 -13.01 8.69
C ALA A 168 11.78 -12.30 7.40
N GLN A 169 10.68 -11.53 7.45
CA GLN A 169 10.23 -10.71 6.31
C GLN A 169 11.29 -9.67 5.92
N PHE A 170 11.85 -8.96 6.88
CA PHE A 170 12.95 -8.02 6.64
C PHE A 170 14.15 -8.72 5.96
N ARG A 171 14.58 -9.84 6.49
CA ARG A 171 15.72 -10.60 5.94
C ARG A 171 15.50 -11.07 4.51
N SER A 172 14.27 -11.40 4.14
CA SER A 172 13.94 -11.81 2.77
C SER A 172 13.88 -10.62 1.80
N LEU A 173 13.57 -9.41 2.28
CA LEU A 173 13.48 -8.21 1.45
C LEU A 173 14.80 -7.44 1.35
N ALA A 174 15.67 -7.53 2.36
CA ALA A 174 16.94 -6.81 2.39
C ALA A 174 17.83 -7.00 1.14
N PRO A 175 17.94 -8.21 0.54
CA PRO A 175 18.76 -8.42 -0.65
C PRO A 175 18.27 -7.68 -1.90
N VAL A 176 16.99 -7.34 -1.97
CA VAL A 176 16.36 -6.66 -3.12
C VAL A 176 16.05 -5.19 -2.86
N ALA A 177 16.37 -4.68 -1.67
CA ALA A 177 16.17 -3.28 -1.32
C ALA A 177 17.19 -2.38 -2.02
N ALA A 178 16.73 -1.30 -2.65
CA ALA A 178 17.60 -0.27 -3.23
C ALA A 178 18.07 0.75 -2.19
N THR A 179 17.36 0.86 -1.07
CA THR A 179 17.58 1.87 -0.04
C THR A 179 17.66 1.23 1.35
N ARG A 180 17.88 2.07 2.37
CA ARG A 180 17.79 1.64 3.77
C ARG A 180 16.35 1.55 4.29
N ASN A 181 15.38 2.01 3.50
CA ASN A 181 13.96 1.95 3.84
C ASN A 181 13.35 0.73 3.16
N ILE A 182 12.91 -0.22 3.94
CA ILE A 182 12.29 -1.47 3.46
C ILE A 182 10.83 -1.46 3.91
N MET A 183 9.92 -1.54 2.95
CA MET A 183 8.51 -1.65 3.25
C MET A 183 8.16 -3.09 3.65
N LEU A 184 7.67 -3.27 4.87
CA LEU A 184 7.15 -4.54 5.36
C LEU A 184 5.61 -4.50 5.32
N PRO A 185 4.96 -5.08 4.31
CA PRO A 185 3.50 -5.15 4.26
C PRO A 185 2.95 -5.90 5.48
N VAL A 186 1.88 -5.36 6.08
CA VAL A 186 1.17 -6.00 7.19
C VAL A 186 -0.32 -6.00 6.86
N GLY A 187 -0.92 -7.17 6.91
CA GLY A 187 -2.30 -7.38 6.55
C GLY A 187 -2.45 -8.48 5.50
N SER A 188 -3.66 -8.74 5.12
CA SER A 188 -4.05 -9.66 4.04
C SER A 188 -5.55 -9.51 3.78
N ASP A 189 -6.08 -10.27 2.81
CA ASP A 189 -7.49 -10.30 2.49
C ASP A 189 -8.34 -10.76 3.68
N HIS A 190 -9.44 -10.06 3.90
CA HIS A 190 -10.47 -10.44 4.88
C HIS A 190 -9.97 -10.66 6.33
N VAL A 191 -8.91 -9.95 6.74
CA VAL A 191 -8.38 -10.05 8.10
C VAL A 191 -8.62 -8.77 8.90
N ILE A 192 -8.78 -8.94 10.20
CA ILE A 192 -8.78 -7.82 11.15
C ILE A 192 -7.35 -7.28 11.30
N PRO A 193 -7.17 -6.04 11.81
CA PRO A 193 -5.84 -5.50 12.07
C PRO A 193 -4.98 -6.42 12.92
N ALA A 194 -3.71 -6.62 12.53
CA ALA A 194 -2.79 -7.49 13.26
C ALA A 194 -2.51 -6.95 14.65
N ARG A 195 -2.66 -7.81 15.65
CA ARG A 195 -2.62 -7.45 17.07
C ARG A 195 -1.28 -6.84 17.50
N TRP A 196 -0.17 -7.33 16.95
CA TRP A 196 1.17 -7.05 17.46
C TRP A 196 1.89 -5.91 16.75
N VAL A 197 1.28 -5.25 15.77
CA VAL A 197 1.97 -4.27 14.88
C VAL A 197 2.68 -3.17 15.65
N THR A 198 1.99 -2.54 16.58
CA THR A 198 2.57 -1.44 17.38
C THR A 198 3.59 -1.93 18.40
N ASP A 199 3.38 -3.10 18.97
CA ASP A 199 4.34 -3.69 19.90
C ASP A 199 5.60 -4.16 19.19
N VAL A 200 5.47 -4.73 17.97
CA VAL A 200 6.61 -5.05 17.10
C VAL A 200 7.40 -3.79 16.80
N ALA A 201 6.74 -2.69 16.41
CA ALA A 201 7.43 -1.42 16.11
C ALA A 201 8.19 -0.87 17.31
N ARG A 202 7.59 -0.92 18.53
CA ARG A 202 8.22 -0.48 19.78
C ARG A 202 9.41 -1.31 20.18
N GLU A 203 9.33 -2.64 20.01
CA GLU A 203 10.39 -3.56 20.38
C GLU A 203 11.48 -3.69 19.32
N TRP A 204 11.17 -3.42 18.05
CA TRP A 204 12.12 -3.54 16.95
C TRP A 204 13.39 -2.72 17.16
N ALA A 205 13.23 -1.43 17.47
CA ALA A 205 14.36 -0.52 17.70
C ALA A 205 15.22 -0.88 18.92
N LYS A 206 14.69 -1.66 19.86
CA LYS A 206 15.44 -2.14 21.03
C LYS A 206 16.26 -3.40 20.73
N ARG A 207 15.76 -4.25 19.82
CA ARG A 207 16.38 -5.55 19.49
C ARG A 207 17.31 -5.49 18.30
N TYR A 208 16.98 -4.66 17.33
CA TYR A 208 17.73 -4.56 16.09
C TYR A 208 18.29 -3.15 15.92
N VAL A 209 19.60 -3.03 16.08
CA VAL A 209 20.35 -1.78 15.88
C VAL A 209 21.05 -1.89 14.52
N TRP A 210 20.84 -0.91 13.66
CA TRP A 210 21.37 -0.86 12.29
C TRP A 210 22.37 0.30 12.12
#